data_5fa277fdf1f0d67ce5c4f5db14333edd
#
_entry.id   5fa277fdf1f0d67ce5c4f5db14333edd
#
_cell.length_a   1.000
_cell.length_b   1.000
_cell.length_c   1.000
_cell.angle_alpha   90.00
_cell.angle_beta   90.00
_cell.angle_gamma   90.00
#
_symmetry.space_group_name_H-M   'P 1'
#
loop_
_entity.id
_entity.type
_entity.pdbx_description
1 polymer ?
#
loop_
_entity_poly.entity_id
_entity_poly.type
_entity_poly.pdbx_seq_one_letter_code
_entity_poly.pdbx_strand_id
1 'polypeptide(L)'
;CCFTACGETENQAVQGGQAEKGEKGFPEGQEEGAIRKDEISQGSGESQGETGEEKEAADGVLYRFTDDLGREVAVDSIERVAALLGSYADMWVLAGGQVCAAPIDAFEDFDLPLSEDTVNLGETKRLSLEQLLASNPDFVLASTNTPQHLEWQQALEGAGITVAYFDVACFQDYLRILKICTEITGKPDRYEQYGIDIQKRIDEILERNLGAAPKTVLVMRASATSIRAKNSEGNVLGEMVESFGCINIADGDESLLENLSIESIM
;
A
#
# COMPACT_ATOMS: atom_id res chain seq x y z
N CYS A 1 -12.97 13.48 -6.19
CA CYS A 1 -13.04 14.63 -7.07
C CYS A 1 -11.71 15.37 -7.02
N CYS A 2 -10.88 15.18 -8.06
CA CYS A 2 -9.63 15.93 -8.22
C CYS A 2 -9.93 17.28 -8.86
N PHE A 3 -9.66 18.38 -8.16
CA PHE A 3 -9.60 19.71 -8.76
C PHE A 3 -8.13 20.05 -9.03
N THR A 4 -7.79 20.19 -10.31
CA THR A 4 -6.50 20.70 -10.76
C THR A 4 -6.64 22.21 -11.01
N ALA A 5 -5.99 23.03 -10.19
CA ALA A 5 -5.82 24.45 -10.46
C ALA A 5 -4.38 24.70 -10.92
N CYS A 6 -4.21 24.99 -12.22
CA CYS A 6 -2.96 25.54 -12.75
C CYS A 6 -2.99 27.05 -12.63
N GLY A 7 -2.10 27.63 -11.82
CA GLY A 7 -1.81 29.07 -11.81
C GLY A 7 -0.43 29.31 -12.38
N GLU A 8 -0.36 30.01 -13.51
CA GLU A 8 0.89 30.56 -14.05
C GLU A 8 1.25 31.82 -13.28
N THR A 9 2.43 31.88 -12.69
CA THR A 9 3.00 33.11 -12.15
C THR A 9 4.30 33.44 -12.86
N GLU A 10 4.29 34.61 -13.50
CA GLU A 10 5.42 35.25 -14.17
C GLU A 10 6.56 35.54 -13.18
N ASN A 11 7.78 35.25 -13.63
CA ASN A 11 9.05 35.42 -12.98
C ASN A 11 9.51 36.88 -13.12
N GLN A 12 9.61 37.63 -12.01
CA GLN A 12 10.39 38.88 -11.96
C GLN A 12 11.68 38.66 -11.19
N ALA A 13 12.77 38.86 -11.91
CA ALA A 13 14.14 38.82 -11.40
C ALA A 13 14.44 39.99 -10.44
N VAL A 14 15.00 39.72 -9.29
CA VAL A 14 15.71 40.72 -8.49
C VAL A 14 17.15 40.24 -8.26
N GLN A 15 18.07 41.12 -8.69
CA GLN A 15 19.53 40.99 -8.57
C GLN A 15 20.00 41.38 -7.16
N GLY A 16 21.08 40.70 -6.70
CA GLY A 16 22.15 41.34 -5.97
C GLY A 16 22.36 40.93 -4.50
N GLY A 17 23.51 40.35 -4.22
CA GLY A 17 24.05 40.22 -2.87
C GLY A 17 25.21 39.21 -2.78
N GLN A 18 26.45 39.70 -2.99
CA GLN A 18 27.71 38.97 -2.75
C GLN A 18 28.06 38.95 -1.26
N ALA A 19 28.69 37.87 -0.81
CA ALA A 19 29.79 37.70 0.14
C ALA A 19 29.61 36.41 0.94
N GLU A 20 30.55 35.58 1.37
CA GLU A 20 32.00 35.55 1.35
C GLU A 20 32.46 34.12 1.66
N LYS A 21 33.71 33.84 1.30
CA LYS A 21 34.44 32.57 1.42
C LYS A 21 34.65 32.09 2.87
N GLY A 22 34.64 30.77 3.04
CA GLY A 22 35.21 30.08 4.20
C GLY A 22 35.72 28.69 3.83
N GLU A 23 37.00 28.62 3.40
CA GLU A 23 37.76 27.38 3.23
C GLU A 23 38.17 26.79 4.59
N LYS A 24 38.04 25.48 4.73
CA LYS A 24 38.89 24.57 5.55
C LYS A 24 38.48 23.15 5.14
N GLY A 25 39.28 22.32 4.46
CA GLY A 25 40.62 21.85 4.78
C GLY A 25 40.50 20.37 5.04
N PHE A 26 40.90 19.53 4.04
CA PHE A 26 41.04 18.08 4.12
C PHE A 26 42.14 17.66 5.11
N PRO A 27 42.17 16.37 5.55
CA PRO A 27 43.34 15.59 5.15
C PRO A 27 43.01 14.23 4.49
N GLU A 28 43.85 13.96 3.50
CA GLU A 28 44.05 12.68 2.86
C GLU A 28 44.64 11.64 3.84
N GLY A 29 44.30 10.38 3.62
CA GLY A 29 44.96 9.23 4.20
C GLY A 29 44.81 8.04 3.27
N GLN A 30 45.85 7.84 2.46
CA GLN A 30 46.05 6.63 1.64
C GLN A 30 46.42 5.46 2.56
N GLU A 31 45.98 4.26 2.22
CA GLU A 31 46.84 3.07 2.25
C GLU A 31 46.31 1.97 1.34
N GLU A 32 47.20 1.54 0.46
CA GLU A 32 47.12 0.45 -0.48
C GLU A 32 47.24 -0.90 0.25
N GLY A 33 46.62 -1.94 -0.32
CA GLY A 33 46.81 -3.32 0.15
C GLY A 33 46.24 -4.38 -0.79
N ALA A 34 46.94 -4.61 -1.92
CA ALA A 34 47.44 -5.86 -2.46
C ALA A 34 46.44 -7.04 -2.71
N ILE A 35 46.35 -7.32 -3.98
CA ILE A 35 45.83 -8.47 -4.70
C ILE A 35 46.51 -9.78 -4.27
N ARG A 36 45.75 -10.85 -4.06
CA ARG A 36 46.22 -12.24 -4.29
C ARG A 36 45.21 -13.00 -5.16
N LYS A 37 45.68 -13.36 -6.34
CA LYS A 37 45.14 -14.45 -7.21
C LYS A 37 45.80 -15.75 -6.75
N ASP A 38 45.01 -16.80 -6.72
CA ASP A 38 45.37 -18.23 -6.94
C ASP A 38 44.09 -19.02 -6.57
N GLU A 39 43.60 -20.05 -7.18
CA GLU A 39 43.92 -20.86 -8.38
C GLU A 39 42.67 -21.64 -8.75
N ILE A 40 42.58 -21.98 -9.99
CA ILE A 40 41.50 -22.75 -10.64
C ILE A 40 41.61 -24.22 -10.17
N SER A 41 40.46 -24.81 -9.77
CA SER A 41 40.29 -26.26 -9.81
C SER A 41 38.97 -26.60 -10.48
N GLN A 42 39.12 -27.30 -11.62
CA GLN A 42 38.05 -27.91 -12.38
C GLN A 42 37.53 -29.14 -11.64
N GLY A 43 36.20 -29.22 -11.50
CA GLY A 43 35.48 -30.41 -11.06
C GLY A 43 34.21 -30.54 -11.86
N SER A 44 34.23 -31.35 -12.89
CA SER A 44 33.08 -31.83 -13.64
C SER A 44 32.21 -32.73 -12.75
N GLY A 45 30.92 -32.42 -12.67
CA GLY A 45 29.94 -33.24 -11.95
C GLY A 45 28.53 -32.97 -12.45
N GLU A 46 27.97 -33.95 -13.01
CA GLU A 46 26.73 -34.17 -13.74
C GLU A 46 25.47 -33.51 -13.19
N SER A 47 24.68 -33.04 -14.15
CA SER A 47 23.25 -32.79 -14.11
C SER A 47 22.48 -33.88 -13.36
N GLN A 48 21.76 -33.48 -12.31
CA GLN A 48 20.58 -34.20 -11.82
C GLN A 48 19.44 -33.22 -11.54
N GLY A 49 18.39 -33.41 -12.30
CA GLY A 49 16.98 -33.14 -12.17
C GLY A 49 16.52 -32.23 -11.05
N GLU A 50 16.02 -31.05 -11.41
CA GLU A 50 15.05 -30.34 -10.63
C GLU A 50 13.78 -31.19 -10.53
N THR A 51 13.65 -31.95 -9.47
CA THR A 51 12.37 -32.49 -9.04
C THR A 51 11.54 -31.32 -8.57
N GLY A 52 10.50 -30.97 -9.36
CA GLY A 52 9.44 -30.12 -8.91
C GLY A 52 8.93 -30.68 -7.56
N GLU A 53 9.05 -29.89 -6.50
CA GLU A 53 8.33 -30.15 -5.28
C GLU A 53 6.84 -30.00 -5.59
N GLU A 54 6.19 -31.13 -5.89
CA GLU A 54 4.75 -31.28 -5.73
C GLU A 54 4.45 -30.95 -4.28
N LYS A 55 3.88 -29.76 -4.08
CA LYS A 55 3.35 -29.32 -2.80
C LYS A 55 2.22 -30.27 -2.44
N GLU A 56 2.52 -31.29 -1.63
CA GLU A 56 1.51 -32.11 -0.99
C GLU A 56 0.49 -31.17 -0.36
N ALA A 57 -0.74 -31.24 -0.82
CA ALA A 57 -1.90 -30.62 -0.20
C ALA A 57 -2.16 -31.36 1.13
N ALA A 58 -1.39 -31.01 2.16
CA ALA A 58 -1.61 -31.43 3.49
C ALA A 58 -2.62 -30.47 4.13
N ASP A 59 -3.75 -31.01 4.54
CA ASP A 59 -4.64 -30.44 5.54
C ASP A 59 -5.64 -29.35 5.11
N GLY A 60 -6.27 -29.43 3.95
CA GLY A 60 -7.46 -28.58 3.66
C GLY A 60 -7.19 -27.07 3.56
N VAL A 61 -5.93 -26.62 3.71
CA VAL A 61 -5.54 -25.21 3.65
C VAL A 61 -5.41 -24.76 2.20
N LEU A 62 -6.14 -23.72 1.82
CA LEU A 62 -6.10 -23.13 0.48
C LEU A 62 -4.80 -22.37 0.23
N TYR A 63 -4.36 -21.56 1.21
CA TYR A 63 -3.17 -20.73 1.08
C TYR A 63 -2.55 -20.38 2.44
N ARG A 64 -1.22 -20.26 2.48
CA ARG A 64 -0.47 -19.83 3.67
C ARG A 64 0.41 -18.63 3.31
N PHE A 65 0.44 -17.63 4.20
CA PHE A 65 1.30 -16.45 4.06
C PHE A 65 1.56 -15.82 5.42
N THR A 66 2.51 -14.88 5.45
CA THR A 66 2.76 -14.05 6.62
C THR A 66 2.06 -12.71 6.45
N ASP A 67 1.24 -12.30 7.41
CA ASP A 67 0.57 -11.00 7.42
C ASP A 67 1.48 -9.87 7.93
N ASP A 68 0.99 -8.63 7.92
CA ASP A 68 1.79 -7.46 8.32
C ASP A 68 1.94 -7.30 9.84
N LEU A 69 1.34 -8.17 10.64
CA LEU A 69 1.68 -8.36 12.06
C LEU A 69 2.78 -9.41 12.27
N GLY A 70 3.32 -10.00 11.18
CA GLY A 70 4.34 -11.04 11.23
C GLY A 70 3.81 -12.41 11.62
N ARG A 71 2.49 -12.66 11.52
CA ARG A 71 1.85 -13.92 11.88
C ARG A 71 1.71 -14.80 10.63
N GLU A 72 1.90 -16.11 10.82
CA GLU A 72 1.51 -17.07 9.78
C GLU A 72 -0.01 -17.21 9.74
N VAL A 73 -0.61 -16.92 8.61
CA VAL A 73 -2.04 -17.06 8.34
C VAL A 73 -2.26 -18.23 7.40
N ALA A 74 -3.10 -19.17 7.84
CA ALA A 74 -3.53 -20.31 7.03
C ALA A 74 -5.01 -20.13 6.71
N VAL A 75 -5.32 -19.92 5.43
CA VAL A 75 -6.69 -19.78 4.93
C VAL A 75 -7.17 -21.14 4.46
N ASP A 76 -8.22 -21.67 5.06
CA ASP A 76 -8.82 -22.97 4.75
C ASP A 76 -10.19 -22.83 4.07
N SER A 77 -10.87 -21.71 4.26
CA SER A 77 -12.16 -21.41 3.64
C SER A 77 -12.26 -19.93 3.23
N ILE A 78 -12.97 -19.68 2.14
CA ILE A 78 -13.32 -18.35 1.63
C ILE A 78 -14.78 -18.31 1.17
N GLU A 79 -15.64 -19.15 1.75
CA GLU A 79 -17.06 -19.18 1.43
C GLU A 79 -17.76 -17.89 1.89
N ARG A 80 -17.28 -17.35 3.03
CA ARG A 80 -17.84 -16.15 3.66
C ARG A 80 -16.73 -15.22 4.10
N VAL A 81 -16.31 -14.32 3.21
CA VAL A 81 -15.24 -13.36 3.48
C VAL A 81 -15.84 -12.03 3.92
N ALA A 82 -15.29 -11.44 4.98
CA ALA A 82 -15.60 -10.07 5.38
C ALA A 82 -14.37 -9.17 5.21
N ALA A 83 -14.59 -7.94 4.80
CA ALA A 83 -13.55 -6.90 4.74
C ALA A 83 -13.90 -5.76 5.71
N LEU A 84 -12.92 -5.28 6.46
CA LEU A 84 -13.13 -4.22 7.45
C LEU A 84 -12.80 -2.81 6.92
N LEU A 85 -12.39 -2.70 5.65
CA LEU A 85 -12.24 -1.45 4.90
C LEU A 85 -12.84 -1.62 3.51
N GLY A 86 -13.44 -0.56 2.95
CA GLY A 86 -13.95 -0.57 1.59
C GLY A 86 -12.87 -0.86 0.55
N SER A 87 -11.65 -0.33 0.74
CA SER A 87 -10.51 -0.61 -0.11
C SER A 87 -10.06 -2.08 -0.09
N TYR A 88 -10.23 -2.78 1.03
CA TYR A 88 -9.94 -4.22 1.11
C TYR A 88 -11.06 -5.07 0.49
N ALA A 89 -12.31 -4.61 0.62
CA ALA A 89 -13.42 -5.20 -0.11
C ALA A 89 -13.21 -5.08 -1.62
N ASP A 90 -12.77 -3.91 -2.11
CA ASP A 90 -12.44 -3.67 -3.51
C ASP A 90 -11.32 -4.61 -3.99
N MET A 91 -10.19 -4.66 -3.29
CA MET A 91 -9.10 -5.59 -3.63
C MET A 91 -9.55 -7.05 -3.69
N TRP A 92 -10.38 -7.47 -2.75
CA TRP A 92 -10.91 -8.84 -2.74
C TRP A 92 -11.83 -9.12 -3.92
N VAL A 93 -12.70 -8.16 -4.28
CA VAL A 93 -13.58 -8.25 -5.46
C VAL A 93 -12.76 -8.23 -6.76
N LEU A 94 -11.75 -7.36 -6.86
CA LEU A 94 -10.81 -7.35 -7.99
C LEU A 94 -10.07 -8.68 -8.13
N ALA A 95 -9.70 -9.31 -7.02
CA ALA A 95 -9.13 -10.65 -7.00
C ALA A 95 -10.14 -11.75 -7.37
N GLY A 96 -11.40 -11.39 -7.61
CA GLY A 96 -12.47 -12.28 -8.04
C GLY A 96 -13.20 -12.98 -6.90
N GLY A 97 -13.05 -12.51 -5.66
CA GLY A 97 -13.80 -12.95 -4.50
C GLY A 97 -15.14 -12.23 -4.35
N GLN A 98 -15.90 -12.62 -3.34
CA GLN A 98 -17.12 -11.96 -2.89
C GLN A 98 -17.04 -11.69 -1.40
N VAL A 99 -17.69 -10.63 -0.91
CA VAL A 99 -17.75 -10.33 0.51
C VAL A 99 -19.16 -10.56 1.07
N CYS A 100 -19.23 -11.15 2.26
CA CYS A 100 -20.48 -11.31 3.01
C CYS A 100 -20.77 -10.15 3.95
N ALA A 101 -19.74 -9.37 4.31
CA ALA A 101 -19.86 -8.19 5.15
C ALA A 101 -18.77 -7.18 4.80
N ALA A 102 -19.12 -5.88 4.79
CA ALA A 102 -18.21 -4.79 4.49
C ALA A 102 -18.70 -3.48 5.15
N PRO A 103 -17.83 -2.48 5.36
CA PRO A 103 -18.24 -1.16 5.83
C PRO A 103 -19.00 -0.38 4.75
N ILE A 104 -19.69 0.70 5.17
CA ILE A 104 -20.57 1.48 4.30
C ILE A 104 -19.85 2.09 3.09
N ASP A 105 -18.57 2.44 3.21
CA ASP A 105 -17.76 2.98 2.12
C ASP A 105 -17.60 2.00 0.94
N ALA A 106 -17.67 0.69 1.19
CA ALA A 106 -17.69 -0.31 0.11
C ALA A 106 -18.95 -0.19 -0.78
N PHE A 107 -20.07 0.28 -0.20
CA PHE A 107 -21.35 0.44 -0.91
C PHE A 107 -21.48 1.82 -1.57
N GLU A 108 -20.99 2.87 -0.91
CA GLU A 108 -21.24 4.25 -1.29
C GLU A 108 -20.09 4.89 -2.07
N ASP A 109 -18.83 4.65 -1.64
CA ASP A 109 -17.66 5.28 -2.22
C ASP A 109 -17.03 4.45 -3.33
N PHE A 110 -17.00 3.12 -3.17
CA PHE A 110 -16.40 2.19 -4.13
C PHE A 110 -17.40 1.65 -5.16
N ASP A 111 -18.72 1.76 -4.90
CA ASP A 111 -19.78 1.27 -5.78
C ASP A 111 -19.53 -0.19 -6.23
N LEU A 112 -19.16 -1.04 -5.28
CA LEU A 112 -18.81 -2.42 -5.56
C LEU A 112 -20.06 -3.24 -5.95
N PRO A 113 -19.93 -4.24 -6.83
CA PRO A 113 -21.01 -5.13 -7.21
C PRO A 113 -21.31 -6.15 -6.09
N LEU A 114 -21.73 -5.64 -4.93
CA LEU A 114 -22.04 -6.43 -3.76
C LEU A 114 -23.40 -7.13 -3.88
N SER A 115 -23.51 -8.28 -3.22
CA SER A 115 -24.81 -8.99 -3.11
C SER A 115 -25.77 -8.18 -2.23
N GLU A 116 -27.09 -8.30 -2.49
CA GLU A 116 -28.13 -7.75 -1.62
C GLU A 116 -28.06 -8.29 -0.19
N ASP A 117 -27.50 -9.48 0.00
CA ASP A 117 -27.31 -10.14 1.30
C ASP A 117 -26.01 -9.70 2.00
N THR A 118 -25.20 -8.84 1.40
CA THR A 118 -23.95 -8.34 2.03
C THR A 118 -24.30 -7.46 3.22
N VAL A 119 -23.80 -7.82 4.40
CA VAL A 119 -24.05 -7.10 5.65
C VAL A 119 -23.26 -5.80 5.68
N ASN A 120 -23.94 -4.67 5.85
CA ASN A 120 -23.30 -3.39 6.10
C ASN A 120 -22.86 -3.30 7.57
N LEU A 121 -21.55 -3.25 7.81
CA LEU A 121 -20.95 -3.20 9.16
C LEU A 121 -20.99 -1.81 9.80
N GLY A 122 -21.47 -0.79 9.08
CA GLY A 122 -21.50 0.60 9.52
C GLY A 122 -20.33 1.43 8.99
N GLU A 123 -20.14 2.60 9.62
CA GLU A 123 -19.06 3.53 9.24
C GLU A 123 -17.68 2.93 9.58
N THR A 124 -16.69 3.13 8.71
CA THR A 124 -15.32 2.60 8.84
C THR A 124 -14.65 2.88 10.19
N LYS A 125 -15.04 3.96 10.88
CA LYS A 125 -14.52 4.31 12.21
C LYS A 125 -15.35 3.75 13.37
N ARG A 126 -16.50 3.10 13.08
CA ARG A 126 -17.47 2.61 14.07
C ARG A 126 -18.15 1.35 13.54
N LEU A 127 -17.35 0.37 13.16
CA LEU A 127 -17.87 -0.91 12.71
C LEU A 127 -18.54 -1.66 13.87
N SER A 128 -19.50 -2.51 13.54
CA SER A 128 -20.19 -3.36 14.50
C SER A 128 -19.58 -4.76 14.54
N LEU A 129 -18.87 -5.09 15.62
CA LEU A 129 -18.37 -6.45 15.85
C LEU A 129 -19.51 -7.48 15.93
N GLU A 130 -20.66 -7.08 16.51
CA GLU A 130 -21.84 -7.95 16.60
C GLU A 130 -22.35 -8.35 15.20
N GLN A 131 -22.47 -7.37 14.28
CA GLN A 131 -22.89 -7.65 12.91
C GLN A 131 -21.85 -8.48 12.16
N LEU A 132 -20.55 -8.21 12.38
CA LEU A 132 -19.47 -9.01 11.81
C LEU A 132 -19.57 -10.47 12.26
N LEU A 133 -19.68 -10.74 13.54
CA LEU A 133 -19.85 -12.09 14.07
C LEU A 133 -21.15 -12.74 13.60
N ALA A 134 -22.25 -11.99 13.56
CA ALA A 134 -23.52 -12.48 13.05
C ALA A 134 -23.50 -12.81 11.55
N SER A 135 -22.64 -12.16 10.76
CA SER A 135 -22.43 -12.49 9.35
C SER A 135 -21.66 -13.81 9.17
N ASN A 136 -21.13 -14.38 10.25
CA ASN A 136 -20.44 -15.68 10.29
C ASN A 136 -19.37 -15.83 9.19
N PRO A 137 -18.37 -14.94 9.12
CA PRO A 137 -17.28 -15.06 8.15
C PRO A 137 -16.35 -16.20 8.54
N ASP A 138 -15.75 -16.83 7.56
CA ASP A 138 -14.64 -17.78 7.73
C ASP A 138 -13.28 -17.09 7.59
N PHE A 139 -13.22 -16.01 6.81
CA PHE A 139 -12.01 -15.21 6.61
C PHE A 139 -12.30 -13.71 6.68
N VAL A 140 -11.42 -12.95 7.34
CA VAL A 140 -11.54 -11.50 7.53
C VAL A 140 -10.28 -10.79 7.08
N LEU A 141 -10.45 -9.76 6.24
CA LEU A 141 -9.41 -8.81 5.83
C LEU A 141 -9.45 -7.59 6.75
N ALA A 142 -8.41 -7.38 7.53
CA ALA A 142 -8.31 -6.32 8.54
C ALA A 142 -7.08 -5.43 8.30
N SER A 143 -7.06 -4.23 8.88
CA SER A 143 -5.95 -3.29 8.76
C SER A 143 -5.14 -3.20 10.05
N THR A 144 -3.82 -3.14 9.93
CA THR A 144 -2.89 -2.84 11.04
C THR A 144 -3.03 -1.40 11.53
N ASN A 145 -3.48 -0.48 10.65
CA ASN A 145 -3.58 0.96 10.93
C ASN A 145 -4.89 1.39 11.59
N THR A 146 -5.78 0.44 11.88
CA THR A 146 -7.08 0.72 12.52
C THR A 146 -7.12 0.07 13.90
N PRO A 147 -7.00 0.84 15.01
CA PRO A 147 -6.96 0.28 16.36
C PRO A 147 -8.12 -0.66 16.67
N GLN A 148 -9.34 -0.33 16.22
CA GLN A 148 -10.53 -1.16 16.41
C GLN A 148 -10.36 -2.57 15.81
N HIS A 149 -9.68 -2.69 14.66
CA HIS A 149 -9.45 -4.00 14.04
C HIS A 149 -8.50 -4.86 14.88
N LEU A 150 -7.47 -4.25 15.46
CA LEU A 150 -6.52 -4.93 16.32
C LEU A 150 -7.17 -5.35 17.66
N GLU A 151 -8.05 -4.53 18.22
CA GLU A 151 -8.82 -4.85 19.43
C GLU A 151 -9.72 -6.08 19.25
N TRP A 152 -10.18 -6.34 18.03
CA TRP A 152 -11.08 -7.45 17.73
C TRP A 152 -10.36 -8.77 17.49
N GLN A 153 -9.04 -8.79 17.37
CA GLN A 153 -8.26 -9.97 17.04
C GLN A 153 -8.62 -11.17 17.93
N GLN A 154 -8.56 -10.99 19.24
CA GLN A 154 -8.85 -12.07 20.19
C GLN A 154 -10.28 -12.59 20.09
N ALA A 155 -11.24 -11.70 19.84
CA ALA A 155 -12.65 -12.10 19.71
C ALA A 155 -12.91 -12.89 18.42
N LEU A 156 -12.29 -12.49 17.30
CA LEU A 156 -12.42 -13.17 16.01
C LEU A 156 -11.72 -14.54 16.04
N GLU A 157 -10.49 -14.62 16.52
CA GLU A 157 -9.75 -15.87 16.68
C GLU A 157 -10.46 -16.82 17.66
N GLY A 158 -11.00 -16.28 18.77
CA GLY A 158 -11.79 -17.04 19.73
C GLY A 158 -13.10 -17.60 19.15
N ALA A 159 -13.64 -16.97 18.11
CA ALA A 159 -14.79 -17.46 17.35
C ALA A 159 -14.39 -18.45 16.24
N GLY A 160 -13.10 -18.76 16.07
CA GLY A 160 -12.60 -19.65 15.02
C GLY A 160 -12.52 -19.01 13.64
N ILE A 161 -12.51 -17.66 13.57
CA ILE A 161 -12.44 -16.90 12.32
C ILE A 161 -10.98 -16.64 12.00
N THR A 162 -10.56 -16.98 10.76
CA THR A 162 -9.23 -16.64 10.26
C THR A 162 -9.17 -15.15 9.90
N VAL A 163 -8.17 -14.43 10.46
CA VAL A 163 -8.01 -12.99 10.22
C VAL A 163 -6.62 -12.70 9.68
N ALA A 164 -6.56 -11.93 8.59
CA ALA A 164 -5.32 -11.38 8.05
C ALA A 164 -5.28 -9.86 8.24
N TYR A 165 -4.15 -9.36 8.75
CA TYR A 165 -3.92 -7.94 8.94
C TYR A 165 -2.95 -7.41 7.90
N PHE A 166 -3.38 -6.35 7.20
CA PHE A 166 -2.60 -5.74 6.13
C PHE A 166 -2.33 -4.25 6.41
N ASP A 167 -1.18 -3.80 5.90
CA ASP A 167 -0.80 -2.39 5.79
C ASP A 167 -0.66 -2.01 4.32
N VAL A 168 -1.24 -0.88 3.94
CA VAL A 168 -1.12 -0.31 2.59
C VAL A 168 -0.64 1.13 2.74
N ALA A 169 0.65 1.34 2.61
CA ALA A 169 1.27 2.66 2.61
C ALA A 169 1.64 3.12 1.19
N CYS A 170 1.92 2.19 0.27
CA CYS A 170 2.34 2.48 -1.09
C CYS A 170 1.70 1.53 -2.11
N PHE A 171 1.96 1.79 -3.41
CA PHE A 171 1.44 0.95 -4.49
C PHE A 171 2.01 -0.47 -4.47
N GLN A 172 3.24 -0.65 -3.98
CA GLN A 172 3.84 -1.98 -3.86
C GLN A 172 3.12 -2.86 -2.83
N ASP A 173 2.59 -2.26 -1.75
CA ASP A 173 1.77 -2.99 -0.78
C ASP A 173 0.45 -3.44 -1.41
N TYR A 174 -0.18 -2.57 -2.19
CA TYR A 174 -1.37 -2.95 -2.97
C TYR A 174 -1.08 -4.16 -3.87
N LEU A 175 0.02 -4.15 -4.63
CA LEU A 175 0.40 -5.27 -5.50
C LEU A 175 0.62 -6.56 -4.70
N ARG A 176 1.31 -6.47 -3.57
CA ARG A 176 1.58 -7.61 -2.67
C ARG A 176 0.28 -8.22 -2.15
N ILE A 177 -0.62 -7.41 -1.65
CA ILE A 177 -1.89 -7.86 -1.07
C ILE A 177 -2.82 -8.41 -2.16
N LEU A 178 -2.92 -7.72 -3.31
CA LEU A 178 -3.69 -8.21 -4.45
C LEU A 178 -3.18 -9.58 -4.92
N LYS A 179 -1.86 -9.79 -4.95
CA LYS A 179 -1.27 -11.08 -5.27
C LYS A 179 -1.70 -12.17 -4.29
N ILE A 180 -1.63 -11.89 -2.99
CA ILE A 180 -2.10 -12.82 -1.95
C ILE A 180 -3.59 -13.15 -2.18
N CYS A 181 -4.42 -12.15 -2.39
CA CYS A 181 -5.85 -12.35 -2.64
C CYS A 181 -6.12 -13.21 -3.89
N THR A 182 -5.37 -12.98 -4.98
CA THR A 182 -5.54 -13.76 -6.22
C THR A 182 -5.03 -15.20 -6.11
N GLU A 183 -4.01 -15.46 -5.30
CA GLU A 183 -3.56 -16.81 -4.97
C GLU A 183 -4.61 -17.55 -4.14
N ILE A 184 -5.21 -16.89 -3.14
CA ILE A 184 -6.28 -17.47 -2.31
C ILE A 184 -7.51 -17.79 -3.15
N THR A 185 -7.92 -16.90 -4.06
CA THR A 185 -9.09 -17.10 -4.94
C THR A 185 -8.83 -18.03 -6.11
N GLY A 186 -7.56 -18.40 -6.35
CA GLY A 186 -7.14 -19.22 -7.50
C GLY A 186 -7.30 -18.52 -8.85
N LYS A 187 -7.22 -17.19 -8.91
CA LYS A 187 -7.43 -16.37 -10.12
C LYS A 187 -6.22 -15.49 -10.43
N PRO A 188 -5.06 -16.07 -10.78
CA PRO A 188 -3.82 -15.30 -11.02
C PRO A 188 -3.91 -14.33 -12.21
N ASP A 189 -4.80 -14.56 -13.17
CA ASP A 189 -5.10 -13.64 -14.28
C ASP A 189 -5.60 -12.27 -13.78
N ARG A 190 -6.26 -12.22 -12.63
CA ARG A 190 -6.70 -10.98 -12.01
C ARG A 190 -5.53 -10.15 -11.49
N TYR A 191 -4.48 -10.79 -11.01
CA TYR A 191 -3.24 -10.08 -10.62
C TYR A 191 -2.58 -9.41 -11.83
N GLU A 192 -2.51 -10.11 -12.98
CA GLU A 192 -2.02 -9.49 -14.22
C GLU A 192 -2.87 -8.26 -14.59
N GLN A 193 -4.19 -8.42 -14.61
CA GLN A 193 -5.11 -7.37 -15.05
C GLN A 193 -5.13 -6.14 -14.13
N TYR A 194 -5.25 -6.34 -12.82
CA TYR A 194 -5.46 -5.28 -11.84
C TYR A 194 -4.20 -4.88 -11.07
N GLY A 195 -3.11 -5.60 -11.22
CA GLY A 195 -1.82 -5.29 -10.65
C GLY A 195 -0.80 -4.91 -11.72
N ILE A 196 -0.32 -5.90 -12.46
CA ILE A 196 0.81 -5.73 -13.39
C ILE A 196 0.51 -4.77 -14.54
N ASP A 197 -0.69 -4.82 -15.13
CA ASP A 197 -1.06 -3.92 -16.21
C ASP A 197 -1.18 -2.46 -15.74
N ILE A 198 -1.57 -2.25 -14.47
CA ILE A 198 -1.57 -0.91 -13.87
C ILE A 198 -0.14 -0.45 -13.63
N GLN A 199 0.73 -1.30 -13.10
CA GLN A 199 2.15 -0.98 -12.92
C GLN A 199 2.79 -0.58 -14.25
N LYS A 200 2.59 -1.34 -15.31
CA LYS A 200 3.11 -1.02 -16.66
C LYS A 200 2.66 0.37 -17.14
N ARG A 201 1.39 0.72 -16.91
CA ARG A 201 0.86 2.05 -17.27
C ARG A 201 1.51 3.18 -16.46
N ILE A 202 1.76 2.94 -15.18
CA ILE A 202 2.49 3.89 -14.32
C ILE A 202 3.91 4.07 -14.85
N ASP A 203 4.62 2.98 -15.13
CA ASP A 203 5.99 2.99 -15.65
C ASP A 203 6.07 3.73 -16.99
N GLU A 204 5.14 3.48 -17.92
CA GLU A 204 5.05 4.21 -19.20
C GLU A 204 4.83 5.70 -19.01
N ILE A 205 4.06 6.12 -18.01
CA ILE A 205 3.84 7.55 -17.69
C ILE A 205 5.13 8.15 -17.13
N LEU A 206 5.81 7.46 -16.24
CA LEU A 206 7.09 7.89 -15.67
C LEU A 206 8.14 8.04 -16.76
N GLU A 207 8.29 7.03 -17.64
CA GLU A 207 9.23 7.07 -18.76
C GLU A 207 8.99 8.25 -19.70
N ARG A 208 7.73 8.52 -20.05
CA ARG A 208 7.37 9.65 -20.93
C ARG A 208 7.69 11.02 -20.32
N ASN A 209 7.79 11.08 -18.99
CA ASN A 209 8.06 12.32 -18.26
C ASN A 209 9.51 12.39 -17.73
N LEU A 210 10.38 11.46 -18.11
CA LEU A 210 11.80 11.50 -17.75
C LEU A 210 12.42 12.81 -18.24
N GLY A 211 13.05 13.54 -17.29
CA GLY A 211 13.68 14.84 -17.56
C GLY A 211 12.72 16.04 -17.56
N ALA A 212 11.42 15.86 -17.32
CA ALA A 212 10.52 16.96 -17.05
C ALA A 212 10.88 17.65 -15.72
N ALA A 213 10.67 18.97 -15.66
CA ALA A 213 10.86 19.69 -14.41
C ALA A 213 9.87 19.20 -13.34
N PRO A 214 10.34 18.93 -12.10
CA PRO A 214 9.46 18.52 -11.01
C PRO A 214 8.28 19.48 -10.83
N LYS A 215 7.10 18.92 -10.60
CA LYS A 215 5.93 19.73 -10.25
C LYS A 215 5.83 19.82 -8.73
N THR A 216 5.55 21.05 -8.26
CA THR A 216 5.27 21.27 -6.85
C THR A 216 3.77 21.03 -6.60
N VAL A 217 3.46 20.24 -5.59
CA VAL A 217 2.09 19.85 -5.23
C VAL A 217 1.88 20.01 -3.73
N LEU A 218 0.64 20.18 -3.33
CA LEU A 218 0.21 20.10 -1.93
C LEU A 218 -0.86 19.02 -1.83
N VAL A 219 -0.54 17.94 -1.14
CA VAL A 219 -1.49 16.87 -0.82
C VAL A 219 -2.29 17.29 0.40
N MET A 220 -3.62 17.31 0.29
CA MET A 220 -4.50 17.68 1.40
C MET A 220 -5.59 16.65 1.63
N ARG A 221 -5.89 16.42 2.90
CA ARG A 221 -7.08 15.72 3.34
C ARG A 221 -8.05 16.73 3.94
N ALA A 222 -9.19 16.90 3.29
CA ALA A 222 -10.27 17.77 3.75
C ALA A 222 -11.45 16.93 4.27
N SER A 223 -12.06 17.38 5.36
CA SER A 223 -13.30 16.87 5.89
C SER A 223 -14.22 18.05 6.24
N ALA A 224 -15.43 17.79 6.67
CA ALA A 224 -16.35 18.86 7.09
C ALA A 224 -15.81 19.72 8.26
N THR A 225 -14.87 19.20 9.04
CA THR A 225 -14.39 19.84 10.28
C THR A 225 -12.89 20.11 10.30
N SER A 226 -12.12 19.62 9.32
CA SER A 226 -10.66 19.77 9.33
C SER A 226 -10.07 19.70 7.94
N ILE A 227 -9.03 20.49 7.70
CA ILE A 227 -8.17 20.42 6.52
C ILE A 227 -6.74 20.24 7.02
N ARG A 228 -6.03 19.23 6.52
CA ARG A 228 -4.64 18.96 6.87
C ARG A 228 -3.87 18.63 5.61
N ALA A 229 -2.65 19.13 5.50
CA ALA A 229 -1.74 18.62 4.50
C ALA A 229 -1.27 17.20 4.87
N LYS A 230 -0.78 16.49 3.88
CA LYS A 230 -0.15 15.19 4.00
C LYS A 230 1.22 15.26 3.36
N ASN A 231 2.24 14.87 4.13
CA ASN A 231 3.58 14.68 3.59
C ASN A 231 3.66 13.42 2.71
N SER A 232 4.82 13.14 2.18
CA SER A 232 5.04 11.98 1.31
C SER A 232 5.16 10.67 2.09
N GLU A 233 5.36 10.71 3.41
CA GLU A 233 5.58 9.52 4.21
C GLU A 233 4.28 8.92 4.76
N GLY A 234 4.19 7.58 4.75
CA GLY A 234 3.18 6.81 5.47
C GLY A 234 1.74 7.00 4.96
N ASN A 235 1.57 7.43 3.73
CA ASN A 235 0.27 7.43 3.05
C ASN A 235 0.40 7.27 1.54
N VAL A 236 -0.50 6.49 0.96
CA VAL A 236 -0.44 6.07 -0.45
C VAL A 236 -0.33 7.24 -1.43
N LEU A 237 -1.10 8.32 -1.23
CA LEU A 237 -1.09 9.46 -2.16
C LEU A 237 0.23 10.23 -2.07
N GLY A 238 0.78 10.43 -0.87
CA GLY A 238 2.06 11.08 -0.66
C GLY A 238 3.20 10.32 -1.32
N GLU A 239 3.29 9.02 -1.06
CA GLU A 239 4.26 8.10 -1.66
C GLU A 239 4.17 8.09 -3.20
N MET A 240 2.95 8.10 -3.76
CA MET A 240 2.75 8.19 -5.22
C MET A 240 3.23 9.51 -5.79
N VAL A 241 2.95 10.64 -5.12
CA VAL A 241 3.42 11.97 -5.53
C VAL A 241 4.95 12.02 -5.59
N GLU A 242 5.63 11.46 -4.60
CA GLU A 242 7.08 11.33 -4.56
C GLU A 242 7.59 10.44 -5.69
N SER A 243 6.99 9.26 -5.87
CA SER A 243 7.38 8.31 -6.92
C SER A 243 7.23 8.89 -8.34
N PHE A 244 6.33 9.85 -8.54
CA PHE A 244 6.19 10.62 -9.79
C PHE A 244 7.21 11.75 -9.93
N GLY A 245 8.15 11.89 -9.00
CA GLY A 245 9.17 12.94 -9.01
C GLY A 245 8.61 14.33 -8.74
N CYS A 246 7.43 14.44 -8.14
CA CYS A 246 6.86 15.70 -7.70
C CYS A 246 7.45 16.13 -6.35
N ILE A 247 7.38 17.43 -6.06
CA ILE A 247 7.80 18.00 -4.78
C ILE A 247 6.54 18.28 -3.96
N ASN A 248 6.35 17.56 -2.87
CA ASN A 248 5.26 17.82 -1.96
C ASN A 248 5.65 18.94 -0.98
N ILE A 249 4.91 20.04 -0.97
CA ILE A 249 5.19 21.20 -0.10
C ILE A 249 5.21 20.81 1.37
N ALA A 250 4.35 19.88 1.77
CA ALA A 250 4.22 19.45 3.15
C ALA A 250 5.43 18.66 3.68
N ASP A 251 6.35 18.19 2.83
CA ASP A 251 7.58 17.53 3.26
C ASP A 251 8.58 18.49 3.87
N GLY A 252 8.50 19.77 3.49
CA GLY A 252 9.39 20.83 3.97
C GLY A 252 8.84 21.66 5.14
N ASP A 253 7.59 21.45 5.54
CA ASP A 253 6.91 22.27 6.55
C ASP A 253 5.92 21.45 7.40
N GLU A 254 6.38 20.97 8.54
CA GLU A 254 5.58 20.20 9.49
C GLU A 254 4.36 20.95 10.02
N SER A 255 4.35 22.30 10.00
CA SER A 255 3.23 23.10 10.46
C SER A 255 1.99 22.90 9.59
N LEU A 256 2.16 22.50 8.32
CA LEU A 256 1.09 22.18 7.40
C LEU A 256 0.37 20.84 7.73
N LEU A 257 0.99 19.98 8.51
CA LEU A 257 0.41 18.67 8.92
C LEU A 257 -0.63 18.82 10.03
N GLU A 258 -0.69 19.99 10.66
CA GLU A 258 -1.71 20.34 11.64
C GLU A 258 -3.02 20.76 10.94
N ASN A 259 -4.04 21.09 11.72
CA ASN A 259 -5.30 21.56 11.18
C ASN A 259 -5.13 22.97 10.60
N LEU A 260 -5.27 23.10 9.28
CA LEU A 260 -5.05 24.34 8.55
C LEU A 260 -6.29 25.22 8.56
N SER A 261 -6.09 26.53 8.75
CA SER A 261 -7.10 27.54 8.38
C SER A 261 -7.02 27.85 6.87
N ILE A 262 -8.09 28.43 6.31
CA ILE A 262 -8.08 28.85 4.91
C ILE A 262 -6.98 29.91 4.67
N GLU A 263 -6.73 30.77 5.66
CA GLU A 263 -5.68 31.78 5.61
C GLU A 263 -4.27 31.16 5.54
N SER A 264 -4.07 29.98 6.11
CA SER A 264 -2.79 29.28 6.06
C SER A 264 -2.50 28.65 4.70
N ILE A 265 -3.52 28.53 3.85
CA ILE A 265 -3.42 27.88 2.52
C ILE A 265 -3.22 28.93 1.42
N MET A 266 -3.65 30.17 1.67
CA MET A 266 -3.55 31.31 0.71
C MET A 266 -2.22 32.04 0.81
#